data_2a27e934b5b24e8e1af31b9271d90398
#
_entry.id   2a27e934b5b24e8e1af31b9271d90398
#
_cell.length_a   1.000
_cell.length_b   1.000
_cell.length_c   1.000
_cell.angle_alpha   90.00
_cell.angle_beta   90.00
_cell.angle_gamma   90.00
#
_symmetry.space_group_name_H-M   'P 1'
#
loop_
_entity.id
_entity.type
_entity.pdbx_description
1 polymer ?
#
loop_
_entity_poly.entity_id
_entity_poly.type
_entity_poly.pdbx_seq_one_letter_code
_entity_poly.pdbx_strand_id
1 'polypeptide(L)'
;MKIVICGAGLVGSAIASHLSEEQNDVTVIDASAENIQRITDHYDVHGVVGVASHPDRLAEAGVRDAELLIAVTESDEVNMVACQISHTIFNTPVKIARIRSTAYLDPAYAGLYGDGNLPIDHIISPEAEVSASISNQLRVPGAFDIKNLCDGKMNLVGVLCTADSPTVGTPLRHLTSLFPDLALTVLAIIRDGAVILPRSGADAMQIGDRVYFVCDSAHLDRAMASFGHEESEARSVVIAGGGSIGMMLSREIEAHFSNTHNQIIELDPVRARLLAQELENTDIINGDALDSSILREAGVHKTETFVAVTEDDEVNILSALLAKRTGAQHAVALV
;
A
#
# COMPACT_ATOMS: atom_id res chain seq x y z
N MET A 1 -25.98 -6.03 5.77
CA MET A 1 -26.05 -5.24 4.51
C MET A 1 -26.14 -6.19 3.33
N LYS A 2 -26.76 -5.74 2.23
CA LYS A 2 -26.70 -6.47 0.96
C LYS A 2 -25.63 -5.85 0.07
N ILE A 3 -24.65 -6.65 -0.31
CA ILE A 3 -23.43 -6.19 -0.98
C ILE A 3 -23.22 -6.97 -2.27
N VAL A 4 -22.93 -6.28 -3.35
CA VAL A 4 -22.56 -6.91 -4.62
C VAL A 4 -21.11 -6.58 -4.95
N ILE A 5 -20.31 -7.62 -5.21
CA ILE A 5 -18.90 -7.52 -5.59
C ILE A 5 -18.74 -7.94 -7.03
N CYS A 6 -18.13 -7.11 -7.84
CA CYS A 6 -17.79 -7.37 -9.25
C CYS A 6 -16.31 -7.75 -9.33
N GLY A 7 -16.02 -9.01 -9.60
CA GLY A 7 -14.70 -9.62 -9.67
C GLY A 7 -14.47 -10.61 -8.51
N ALA A 8 -14.12 -11.86 -8.85
CA ALA A 8 -13.78 -12.95 -7.93
C ALA A 8 -12.29 -13.34 -8.02
N GLY A 9 -11.43 -12.39 -8.42
CA GLY A 9 -9.97 -12.51 -8.35
C GLY A 9 -9.48 -12.41 -6.90
N LEU A 10 -8.16 -12.27 -6.70
CA LEU A 10 -7.55 -12.19 -5.35
C LEU A 10 -8.22 -11.13 -4.47
N VAL A 11 -8.33 -9.90 -4.96
CA VAL A 11 -8.90 -8.78 -4.19
C VAL A 11 -10.38 -9.02 -3.88
N GLY A 12 -11.18 -9.37 -4.89
CA GLY A 12 -12.62 -9.61 -4.70
C GLY A 12 -12.91 -10.79 -3.79
N SER A 13 -12.12 -11.88 -3.87
CA SER A 13 -12.24 -13.03 -2.97
C SER A 13 -11.90 -12.69 -1.52
N ALA A 14 -10.84 -11.91 -1.31
CA ALA A 14 -10.46 -11.45 0.04
C ALA A 14 -11.54 -10.55 0.66
N ILE A 15 -12.09 -9.60 -0.11
CA ILE A 15 -13.18 -8.73 0.33
C ILE A 15 -14.43 -9.56 0.64
N ALA A 16 -14.81 -10.51 -0.23
CA ALA A 16 -15.98 -11.34 -0.04
C ALA A 16 -15.87 -12.23 1.19
N SER A 17 -14.70 -12.83 1.44
CA SER A 17 -14.41 -13.59 2.67
C SER A 17 -14.66 -12.74 3.91
N HIS A 18 -14.02 -11.59 3.98
CA HIS A 18 -14.12 -10.71 5.14
C HIS A 18 -15.55 -10.21 5.39
N LEU A 19 -16.25 -9.79 4.33
CA LEU A 19 -17.61 -9.27 4.47
C LEU A 19 -18.63 -10.38 4.79
N SER A 20 -18.43 -11.62 4.31
CA SER A 20 -19.31 -12.74 4.64
C SER A 20 -19.16 -13.17 6.10
N GLU A 21 -17.95 -13.12 6.68
CA GLU A 21 -17.67 -13.38 8.10
C GLU A 21 -18.38 -12.37 9.00
N GLU A 22 -18.60 -11.13 8.53
CA GLU A 22 -19.34 -10.08 9.23
C GLU A 22 -20.87 -10.21 9.09
N GLN A 23 -21.37 -11.35 8.59
CA GLN A 23 -22.80 -11.65 8.41
C GLN A 23 -23.51 -10.72 7.42
N ASN A 24 -22.82 -10.28 6.39
CA ASN A 24 -23.45 -9.57 5.27
C ASN A 24 -23.98 -10.56 4.21
N ASP A 25 -25.01 -10.17 3.48
CA ASP A 25 -25.52 -10.87 2.31
C ASP A 25 -24.69 -10.47 1.09
N VAL A 26 -23.73 -11.33 0.72
CA VAL A 26 -22.72 -11.03 -0.31
C VAL A 26 -23.01 -11.81 -1.58
N THR A 27 -23.13 -11.11 -2.69
CA THR A 27 -23.20 -11.70 -4.05
C THR A 27 -21.96 -11.29 -4.85
N VAL A 28 -21.32 -12.25 -5.53
CA VAL A 28 -20.12 -12.01 -6.33
C VAL A 28 -20.40 -12.29 -7.81
N ILE A 29 -20.01 -11.38 -8.70
CA ILE A 29 -20.12 -11.52 -10.16
C ILE A 29 -18.70 -11.69 -10.72
N ASP A 30 -18.46 -12.70 -11.55
CA ASP A 30 -17.21 -12.87 -12.30
C ASP A 30 -17.47 -13.52 -13.64
N ALA A 31 -16.70 -13.15 -14.66
CA ALA A 31 -16.79 -13.76 -16.00
C ALA A 31 -16.29 -15.21 -16.00
N SER A 32 -15.41 -15.59 -15.06
CA SER A 32 -14.89 -16.94 -14.89
C SER A 32 -15.80 -17.79 -14.00
N ALA A 33 -16.38 -18.84 -14.57
CA ALA A 33 -17.14 -19.83 -13.81
C ALA A 33 -16.27 -20.54 -12.76
N GLU A 34 -14.99 -20.74 -13.03
CA GLU A 34 -14.04 -21.35 -12.10
C GLU A 34 -13.81 -20.47 -10.86
N ASN A 35 -13.64 -19.16 -11.06
CA ASN A 35 -13.52 -18.22 -9.95
C ASN A 35 -14.79 -18.21 -9.07
N ILE A 36 -15.96 -18.20 -9.70
CA ILE A 36 -17.24 -18.24 -8.98
C ILE A 36 -17.36 -19.55 -8.20
N GLN A 37 -17.08 -20.70 -8.81
CA GLN A 37 -17.12 -21.98 -8.13
C GLN A 37 -16.17 -22.00 -6.91
N ARG A 38 -14.93 -21.55 -7.10
CA ARG A 38 -13.92 -21.50 -6.02
C ARG A 38 -14.40 -20.66 -4.84
N ILE A 39 -14.98 -19.48 -5.08
CA ILE A 39 -15.39 -18.59 -4.01
C ILE A 39 -16.63 -19.13 -3.27
N THR A 40 -17.61 -19.71 -3.98
CA THR A 40 -18.82 -20.29 -3.40
C THR A 40 -18.56 -21.58 -2.63
N ASP A 41 -17.52 -22.35 -2.99
CA ASP A 41 -17.11 -23.55 -2.27
C ASP A 41 -16.45 -23.24 -0.91
N HIS A 42 -15.85 -22.05 -0.75
CA HIS A 42 -15.07 -21.70 0.42
C HIS A 42 -15.79 -20.70 1.35
N TYR A 43 -16.70 -19.88 0.83
CA TYR A 43 -17.33 -18.81 1.59
C TYR A 43 -18.85 -18.83 1.41
N ASP A 44 -19.56 -18.30 2.41
CA ASP A 44 -21.02 -18.16 2.38
C ASP A 44 -21.40 -16.92 1.53
N VAL A 45 -21.34 -17.10 0.21
CA VAL A 45 -21.65 -16.05 -0.77
C VAL A 45 -22.44 -16.59 -1.94
N HIS A 46 -23.24 -15.74 -2.57
CA HIS A 46 -23.91 -16.08 -3.84
C HIS A 46 -23.00 -15.77 -5.02
N GLY A 47 -22.98 -16.66 -6.01
CA GLY A 47 -22.16 -16.49 -7.23
C GLY A 47 -23.01 -16.27 -8.48
N VAL A 48 -22.63 -15.30 -9.30
CA VAL A 48 -23.21 -15.04 -10.63
C VAL A 48 -22.11 -15.06 -11.68
N VAL A 49 -22.24 -15.93 -12.68
CA VAL A 49 -21.26 -15.99 -13.78
C VAL A 49 -21.65 -14.99 -14.87
N GLY A 50 -20.78 -14.03 -15.15
CA GLY A 50 -21.00 -13.06 -16.21
C GLY A 50 -20.11 -11.83 -16.11
N VAL A 51 -20.20 -10.99 -17.13
CA VAL A 51 -19.46 -9.73 -17.19
C VAL A 51 -20.19 -8.68 -16.35
N ALA A 52 -19.51 -8.12 -15.35
CA ALA A 52 -20.10 -7.21 -14.36
C ALA A 52 -20.59 -5.87 -14.94
N SER A 53 -20.14 -5.48 -16.13
CA SER A 53 -20.67 -4.30 -16.84
C SER A 53 -21.97 -4.56 -17.62
N HIS A 54 -22.57 -5.76 -17.51
CA HIS A 54 -23.83 -6.08 -18.16
C HIS A 54 -25.03 -5.86 -17.21
N PRO A 55 -26.04 -5.05 -17.59
CA PRO A 55 -27.16 -4.74 -16.71
C PRO A 55 -27.97 -5.94 -16.24
N ASP A 56 -28.12 -6.98 -17.10
CA ASP A 56 -28.81 -8.22 -16.77
C ASP A 56 -28.08 -9.02 -15.68
N ARG A 57 -26.74 -9.06 -15.71
CA ARG A 57 -25.92 -9.73 -14.70
C ARG A 57 -25.97 -8.98 -13.36
N LEU A 58 -25.91 -7.65 -13.40
CA LEU A 58 -26.09 -6.82 -12.20
C LEU A 58 -27.50 -7.01 -11.60
N ALA A 59 -28.54 -7.09 -12.44
CA ALA A 59 -29.90 -7.38 -11.98
C ALA A 59 -30.02 -8.77 -11.34
N GLU A 60 -29.43 -9.81 -11.97
CA GLU A 60 -29.40 -11.19 -11.46
C GLU A 60 -28.66 -11.26 -10.10
N ALA A 61 -27.60 -10.50 -9.93
CA ALA A 61 -26.86 -10.39 -8.67
C ALA A 61 -27.61 -9.61 -7.58
N GLY A 62 -28.77 -9.07 -7.89
CA GLY A 62 -29.60 -8.35 -6.91
C GLY A 62 -29.13 -6.92 -6.60
N VAL A 63 -28.42 -6.27 -7.52
CA VAL A 63 -27.93 -4.88 -7.35
C VAL A 63 -29.07 -3.90 -7.04
N ARG A 64 -30.30 -4.20 -7.49
CA ARG A 64 -31.51 -3.38 -7.21
C ARG A 64 -31.74 -3.15 -5.73
N ASP A 65 -31.43 -4.15 -4.90
CA ASP A 65 -31.66 -4.11 -3.47
C ASP A 65 -30.33 -3.97 -2.68
N ALA A 66 -29.20 -3.80 -3.39
CA ALA A 66 -27.90 -3.68 -2.78
C ALA A 66 -27.69 -2.27 -2.19
N GLU A 67 -27.11 -2.22 -1.01
CA GLU A 67 -26.69 -1.01 -0.33
C GLU A 67 -25.29 -0.55 -0.79
N LEU A 68 -24.47 -1.51 -1.25
CA LEU A 68 -23.10 -1.28 -1.64
C LEU A 68 -22.76 -2.13 -2.88
N LEU A 69 -22.11 -1.48 -3.87
CA LEU A 69 -21.44 -2.15 -4.98
C LEU A 69 -19.92 -1.94 -4.86
N ILE A 70 -19.16 -3.03 -4.99
CA ILE A 70 -17.69 -3.00 -5.00
C ILE A 70 -17.20 -3.59 -6.32
N ALA A 71 -16.70 -2.75 -7.22
CA ALA A 71 -16.22 -3.17 -8.53
C ALA A 71 -14.68 -3.26 -8.51
N VAL A 72 -14.17 -4.52 -8.53
CA VAL A 72 -12.73 -4.84 -8.38
C VAL A 72 -12.26 -5.87 -9.40
N THR A 73 -12.83 -5.81 -10.61
CA THR A 73 -12.37 -6.63 -11.74
C THR A 73 -10.98 -6.16 -12.21
N GLU A 74 -10.41 -6.87 -13.16
CA GLU A 74 -9.11 -6.50 -13.74
C GLU A 74 -9.17 -5.30 -14.70
N SER A 75 -10.38 -4.89 -15.17
CA SER A 75 -10.56 -3.77 -16.09
C SER A 75 -11.18 -2.57 -15.38
N ASP A 76 -10.46 -1.44 -15.40
CA ASP A 76 -10.95 -0.15 -14.88
C ASP A 76 -12.25 0.26 -15.56
N GLU A 77 -12.36 0.05 -16.89
CA GLU A 77 -13.56 0.40 -17.66
C GLU A 77 -14.77 -0.43 -17.24
N VAL A 78 -14.58 -1.73 -16.97
CA VAL A 78 -15.66 -2.59 -16.46
C VAL A 78 -16.11 -2.13 -15.09
N ASN A 79 -15.16 -1.75 -14.21
CA ASN A 79 -15.45 -1.25 -12.88
C ASN A 79 -16.22 0.07 -12.94
N MET A 80 -15.78 1.01 -13.78
CA MET A 80 -16.46 2.29 -13.97
C MET A 80 -17.87 2.13 -14.55
N VAL A 81 -18.03 1.26 -15.58
CA VAL A 81 -19.33 0.99 -16.20
C VAL A 81 -20.28 0.29 -15.24
N ALA A 82 -19.80 -0.67 -14.43
CA ALA A 82 -20.61 -1.33 -13.40
C ALA A 82 -21.16 -0.31 -12.39
N CYS A 83 -20.33 0.62 -11.92
CA CYS A 83 -20.75 1.71 -11.04
C CYS A 83 -21.76 2.64 -11.70
N GLN A 84 -21.53 3.02 -12.97
CA GLN A 84 -22.45 3.87 -13.73
C GLN A 84 -23.83 3.22 -13.90
N ILE A 85 -23.90 1.95 -14.26
CA ILE A 85 -25.15 1.21 -14.43
C ILE A 85 -25.88 1.07 -13.09
N SER A 86 -25.13 0.73 -12.03
CA SER A 86 -25.68 0.58 -10.68
C SER A 86 -26.28 1.88 -10.15
N HIS A 87 -25.68 3.01 -10.46
CA HIS A 87 -26.23 4.32 -10.14
C HIS A 87 -27.48 4.61 -10.99
N THR A 88 -27.35 4.55 -12.33
CA THR A 88 -28.36 5.08 -13.25
C THR A 88 -29.64 4.23 -13.29
N ILE A 89 -29.48 2.89 -13.22
CA ILE A 89 -30.61 1.96 -13.38
C ILE A 89 -31.13 1.45 -12.04
N PHE A 90 -30.23 1.21 -11.08
CA PHE A 90 -30.58 0.55 -9.82
C PHE A 90 -30.60 1.47 -8.61
N ASN A 91 -30.04 2.71 -8.73
CA ASN A 91 -29.93 3.69 -7.65
C ASN A 91 -29.19 3.15 -6.42
N THR A 92 -28.14 2.33 -6.64
CA THR A 92 -27.30 1.82 -5.56
C THR A 92 -26.66 2.96 -4.78
N PRO A 93 -26.82 3.04 -3.43
CA PRO A 93 -26.38 4.19 -2.64
C PRO A 93 -24.88 4.42 -2.68
N VAL A 94 -24.08 3.37 -2.44
CA VAL A 94 -22.61 3.47 -2.38
C VAL A 94 -21.97 2.59 -3.43
N LYS A 95 -21.03 3.18 -4.18
CA LYS A 95 -20.30 2.51 -5.25
C LYS A 95 -18.81 2.74 -5.07
N ILE A 96 -18.07 1.64 -4.96
CA ILE A 96 -16.63 1.62 -4.81
C ILE A 96 -16.04 0.98 -6.07
N ALA A 97 -15.04 1.61 -6.68
CA ALA A 97 -14.36 1.06 -7.83
C ALA A 97 -12.85 0.98 -7.62
N ARG A 98 -12.26 -0.13 -8.06
CA ARG A 98 -10.80 -0.24 -8.22
C ARG A 98 -10.42 0.42 -9.53
N ILE A 99 -9.47 1.36 -9.47
CA ILE A 99 -8.87 2.04 -10.61
C ILE A 99 -7.35 1.87 -10.50
N ARG A 100 -6.74 1.29 -11.53
CA ARG A 100 -5.30 0.94 -11.56
C ARG A 100 -4.51 1.93 -12.41
N SER A 101 -5.12 2.42 -13.49
CA SER A 101 -4.45 3.30 -14.43
C SER A 101 -4.25 4.69 -13.84
N THR A 102 -2.99 5.12 -13.80
CA THR A 102 -2.59 6.47 -13.36
C THR A 102 -3.23 7.57 -14.20
N ALA A 103 -3.57 7.29 -15.46
CA ALA A 103 -4.26 8.24 -16.32
C ALA A 103 -5.64 8.64 -15.79
N TYR A 104 -6.35 7.72 -15.11
CA TYR A 104 -7.64 8.01 -14.48
C TYR A 104 -7.51 8.65 -13.09
N LEU A 105 -6.33 8.52 -12.45
CA LEU A 105 -6.06 9.02 -11.11
C LEU A 105 -5.36 10.39 -11.11
N ASP A 106 -5.03 10.92 -12.28
CA ASP A 106 -4.39 12.23 -12.41
C ASP A 106 -5.29 13.33 -11.83
N PRO A 107 -4.78 14.18 -10.93
CA PRO A 107 -5.53 15.30 -10.35
C PRO A 107 -6.15 16.24 -11.39
N ALA A 108 -5.57 16.36 -12.59
CA ALA A 108 -6.14 17.14 -13.69
C ALA A 108 -7.51 16.62 -14.14
N TYR A 109 -7.80 15.34 -13.90
CA TYR A 109 -9.05 14.67 -14.27
C TYR A 109 -9.92 14.33 -13.05
N ALA A 110 -9.64 14.88 -11.87
CA ALA A 110 -10.43 14.64 -10.65
C ALA A 110 -11.93 14.94 -10.83
N GLY A 111 -12.28 15.86 -11.73
CA GLY A 111 -13.66 16.14 -12.10
C GLY A 111 -14.38 15.03 -12.88
N LEU A 112 -13.69 13.94 -13.24
CA LEU A 112 -14.30 12.77 -13.87
C LEU A 112 -15.25 12.02 -12.92
N TYR A 113 -15.01 12.11 -11.61
CA TYR A 113 -15.73 11.37 -10.58
C TYR A 113 -16.74 12.23 -9.84
N GLY A 114 -17.81 11.60 -9.35
CA GLY A 114 -18.84 12.24 -8.55
C GLY A 114 -20.21 12.34 -9.23
N ASP A 115 -21.18 12.90 -8.52
CA ASP A 115 -22.55 13.07 -8.99
C ASP A 115 -22.60 13.93 -10.26
N GLY A 116 -23.21 13.40 -11.30
CA GLY A 116 -23.33 14.05 -12.62
C GLY A 116 -22.27 13.65 -13.64
N ASN A 117 -21.22 12.94 -13.24
CA ASN A 117 -20.19 12.34 -14.09
C ASN A 117 -20.15 10.83 -13.87
N LEU A 118 -18.97 10.23 -13.59
CA LEU A 118 -18.88 8.84 -13.16
C LEU A 118 -19.20 8.73 -11.66
N PRO A 119 -20.32 8.10 -11.29
CA PRO A 119 -20.82 8.07 -9.91
C PRO A 119 -20.06 7.00 -9.07
N ILE A 120 -18.80 7.25 -8.80
CA ILE A 120 -17.95 6.46 -7.94
C ILE A 120 -17.75 7.25 -6.65
N ASP A 121 -18.19 6.68 -5.53
CA ASP A 121 -18.12 7.35 -4.23
C ASP A 121 -16.73 7.20 -3.61
N HIS A 122 -16.09 6.04 -3.83
CA HIS A 122 -14.74 5.76 -3.37
C HIS A 122 -13.93 5.03 -4.43
N ILE A 123 -12.71 5.49 -4.65
CA ILE A 123 -11.74 4.82 -5.52
C ILE A 123 -10.77 4.02 -4.66
N ILE A 124 -10.54 2.76 -5.03
CA ILE A 124 -9.52 1.90 -4.46
C ILE A 124 -8.40 1.75 -5.48
N SER A 125 -7.19 2.09 -5.08
CA SER A 125 -5.97 1.80 -5.84
C SER A 125 -4.95 1.18 -4.88
N PRO A 126 -4.97 -0.16 -4.74
CA PRO A 126 -3.99 -0.86 -3.89
C PRO A 126 -2.55 -0.52 -4.28
N GLU A 127 -2.30 -0.33 -5.57
CA GLU A 127 -0.99 0.03 -6.10
C GLU A 127 -0.53 1.41 -5.60
N ALA A 128 -1.44 2.38 -5.55
CA ALA A 128 -1.14 3.72 -5.03
C ALA A 128 -0.91 3.69 -3.50
N GLU A 129 -1.71 2.90 -2.76
CA GLU A 129 -1.55 2.74 -1.31
C GLU A 129 -0.21 2.09 -0.96
N VAL A 130 0.19 1.04 -1.70
CA VAL A 130 1.50 0.40 -1.53
C VAL A 130 2.63 1.38 -1.85
N SER A 131 2.53 2.10 -2.98
CA SER A 131 3.49 3.13 -3.36
C SER A 131 3.64 4.20 -2.28
N ALA A 132 2.52 4.74 -1.78
CA ALA A 132 2.52 5.74 -0.72
C ALA A 132 3.11 5.20 0.59
N SER A 133 2.82 3.95 0.94
CA SER A 133 3.40 3.29 2.12
C SER A 133 4.92 3.17 2.01
N ILE A 134 5.43 2.73 0.87
CA ILE A 134 6.88 2.64 0.62
C ILE A 134 7.51 4.04 0.60
N SER A 135 6.88 5.01 -0.06
CA SER A 135 7.34 6.41 -0.08
C SER A 135 7.48 6.98 1.34
N ASN A 136 6.51 6.71 2.21
CA ASN A 136 6.58 7.11 3.62
C ASN A 136 7.74 6.44 4.37
N GLN A 137 8.02 5.15 4.11
CA GLN A 137 9.19 4.47 4.69
C GLN A 137 10.52 5.04 4.19
N LEU A 138 10.60 5.47 2.92
CA LEU A 138 11.77 6.15 2.38
C LEU A 138 12.01 7.50 3.03
N ARG A 139 10.94 8.21 3.37
CA ARG A 139 10.99 9.52 4.06
C ARG A 139 11.40 9.38 5.51
N VAL A 140 10.97 8.32 6.19
CA VAL A 140 11.23 8.09 7.62
C VAL A 140 11.83 6.68 7.80
N PRO A 141 13.12 6.51 7.48
CA PRO A 141 13.80 5.23 7.64
C PRO A 141 13.70 4.73 9.08
N GLY A 142 13.53 3.41 9.25
CA GLY A 142 13.33 2.80 10.56
C GLY A 142 11.88 2.74 11.04
N ALA A 143 10.96 3.52 10.46
CA ALA A 143 9.53 3.33 10.66
C ALA A 143 9.02 2.17 9.78
N PHE A 144 8.31 1.21 10.36
CA PHE A 144 7.62 0.17 9.60
C PHE A 144 6.19 0.58 9.22
N ASP A 145 5.65 1.61 9.86
CA ASP A 145 4.33 2.18 9.56
C ASP A 145 4.35 3.68 9.89
N ILE A 146 3.72 4.50 9.06
CA ILE A 146 3.56 5.93 9.30
C ILE A 146 2.26 6.43 8.70
N LYS A 147 1.50 7.18 9.49
CA LYS A 147 0.25 7.82 9.06
C LYS A 147 0.24 9.28 9.47
N ASN A 148 -0.01 10.16 8.50
CA ASN A 148 -0.22 11.57 8.76
C ASN A 148 -1.60 11.79 9.39
N LEU A 149 -1.66 12.53 10.47
CA LEU A 149 -2.88 12.90 11.19
C LEU A 149 -3.03 14.42 11.20
N CYS A 150 -4.26 14.89 11.37
CA CYS A 150 -4.56 16.32 11.54
C CYS A 150 -3.95 17.20 10.43
N ASP A 151 -4.20 16.84 9.16
CA ASP A 151 -3.69 17.55 7.98
C ASP A 151 -2.15 17.71 8.00
N GLY A 152 -1.44 16.65 8.40
CA GLY A 152 0.03 16.60 8.42
C GLY A 152 0.69 17.28 9.62
N LYS A 153 -0.07 17.73 10.62
CA LYS A 153 0.49 18.34 11.84
C LYS A 153 1.04 17.32 12.83
N MET A 154 0.52 16.12 12.80
CA MET A 154 0.93 15.00 13.67
C MET A 154 1.19 13.75 12.85
N ASN A 155 2.07 12.89 13.36
CA ASN A 155 2.34 11.59 12.79
C ASN A 155 2.04 10.48 13.81
N LEU A 156 1.33 9.44 13.36
CA LEU A 156 1.32 8.14 14.02
C LEU A 156 2.44 7.30 13.39
N VAL A 157 3.36 6.83 14.20
CA VAL A 157 4.56 6.12 13.72
C VAL A 157 4.69 4.78 14.42
N GLY A 158 4.98 3.73 13.66
CA GLY A 158 5.32 2.40 14.13
C GLY A 158 6.81 2.15 14.00
N VAL A 159 7.50 1.83 15.10
CA VAL A 159 8.93 1.50 15.12
C VAL A 159 9.20 0.18 15.83
N LEU A 160 10.28 -0.50 15.42
CA LEU A 160 10.77 -1.69 16.09
C LEU A 160 11.84 -1.27 17.12
N CYS A 161 11.67 -1.67 18.38
CA CYS A 161 12.70 -1.48 19.39
C CYS A 161 13.86 -2.46 19.18
N THR A 162 15.02 -1.93 18.87
CA THR A 162 16.28 -2.69 18.70
C THR A 162 17.17 -2.54 19.94
N ALA A 163 18.31 -3.22 19.95
CA ALA A 163 19.31 -3.07 20.99
C ALA A 163 19.92 -1.65 21.05
N ASP A 164 19.88 -0.94 19.92
CA ASP A 164 20.39 0.42 19.77
C ASP A 164 19.37 1.50 20.17
N SER A 165 18.14 1.10 20.54
CA SER A 165 17.10 2.05 20.96
C SER A 165 17.34 2.57 22.38
N PRO A 166 17.65 3.87 22.58
CA PRO A 166 17.98 4.45 23.90
C PRO A 166 16.83 4.37 24.92
N THR A 167 15.60 4.22 24.42
CA THR A 167 14.37 4.19 25.23
C THR A 167 14.03 2.81 25.78
N VAL A 168 14.70 1.75 25.33
CA VAL A 168 14.47 0.38 25.79
C VAL A 168 14.81 0.24 27.28
N GLY A 169 13.93 -0.44 28.03
CA GLY A 169 14.07 -0.64 29.47
C GLY A 169 13.74 0.58 30.34
N THR A 170 13.45 1.73 29.72
CA THR A 170 13.09 2.96 30.43
C THR A 170 11.57 3.02 30.65
N PRO A 171 11.09 3.24 31.89
CA PRO A 171 9.67 3.48 32.13
C PRO A 171 9.14 4.69 31.35
N LEU A 172 7.98 4.56 30.73
CA LEU A 172 7.40 5.59 29.85
C LEU A 172 7.26 6.96 30.53
N ARG A 173 6.98 6.98 31.86
CA ARG A 173 6.91 8.24 32.62
C ARG A 173 8.24 9.03 32.65
N HIS A 174 9.36 8.38 32.39
CA HIS A 174 10.66 9.02 32.37
C HIS A 174 11.04 9.53 30.96
N LEU A 175 10.32 9.15 29.91
CA LEU A 175 10.60 9.64 28.56
C LEU A 175 10.47 11.16 28.48
N THR A 176 9.44 11.74 29.09
CA THR A 176 9.26 13.20 29.16
C THR A 176 10.39 13.91 29.88
N SER A 177 11.04 13.28 30.88
CA SER A 177 12.19 13.86 31.56
C SER A 177 13.49 13.70 30.79
N LEU A 178 13.63 12.63 30.02
CA LEU A 178 14.78 12.39 29.14
C LEU A 178 14.72 13.25 27.87
N PHE A 179 13.53 13.50 27.38
CA PHE A 179 13.26 14.25 26.15
C PHE A 179 12.20 15.35 26.41
N PRO A 180 12.51 16.40 27.18
CA PRO A 180 11.53 17.36 27.72
C PRO A 180 10.77 18.15 26.64
N ASP A 181 11.41 18.39 25.49
CA ASP A 181 10.80 19.13 24.36
C ASP A 181 10.25 18.21 23.28
N LEU A 182 10.20 16.91 23.53
CA LEU A 182 9.68 15.94 22.60
C LEU A 182 8.21 15.66 22.91
N ALA A 183 7.30 16.26 22.15
CA ALA A 183 5.88 15.99 22.25
C ALA A 183 5.57 14.62 21.63
N LEU A 184 5.90 13.55 22.38
CA LEU A 184 5.74 12.15 21.98
C LEU A 184 4.84 11.42 22.98
N THR A 185 3.88 10.65 22.46
CA THR A 185 3.02 9.79 23.27
C THR A 185 3.01 8.38 22.70
N VAL A 186 3.45 7.39 23.48
CA VAL A 186 3.33 5.97 23.13
C VAL A 186 1.89 5.54 23.32
N LEU A 187 1.27 5.05 22.23
CA LEU A 187 -0.13 4.62 22.20
C LEU A 187 -0.28 3.13 22.45
N ALA A 188 0.60 2.31 21.85
CA ALA A 188 0.54 0.87 21.93
C ALA A 188 1.93 0.24 21.82
N ILE A 189 2.09 -0.88 22.49
CA ILE A 189 3.27 -1.76 22.39
C ILE A 189 2.74 -3.13 21.95
N ILE A 190 3.28 -3.68 20.89
CA ILE A 190 2.98 -5.04 20.45
C ILE A 190 4.17 -5.92 20.79
N ARG A 191 3.94 -6.85 21.70
CA ARG A 191 4.93 -7.80 22.22
C ARG A 191 4.41 -9.22 22.03
N ASP A 192 5.16 -10.08 21.34
CA ASP A 192 4.79 -11.48 21.06
C ASP A 192 3.35 -11.63 20.50
N GLY A 193 2.96 -10.68 19.62
CA GLY A 193 1.62 -10.64 19.02
C GLY A 193 0.52 -10.06 19.92
N ALA A 194 0.78 -9.78 21.20
CA ALA A 194 -0.18 -9.18 22.12
C ALA A 194 -0.09 -7.65 22.12
N VAL A 195 -1.24 -6.97 22.07
CA VAL A 195 -1.31 -5.52 22.16
C VAL A 195 -1.38 -5.08 23.63
N ILE A 196 -0.40 -4.30 24.05
CA ILE A 196 -0.30 -3.67 25.37
C ILE A 196 -0.60 -2.18 25.21
N LEU A 197 -1.69 -1.72 25.81
CA LEU A 197 -1.99 -0.29 25.90
C LEU A 197 -1.36 0.26 27.18
N PRO A 198 -0.41 1.17 27.12
CA PRO A 198 0.20 1.75 28.30
C PRO A 198 -0.85 2.46 29.17
N ARG A 199 -1.12 1.92 30.35
CA ARG A 199 -2.09 2.51 31.30
C ARG A 199 -1.42 3.24 32.44
N SER A 200 -0.18 2.87 32.71
CA SER A 200 0.64 3.53 33.73
C SER A 200 1.99 3.88 33.12
N GLY A 201 2.56 4.99 33.54
CA GLY A 201 3.91 5.37 33.09
C GLY A 201 5.02 4.42 33.60
N ALA A 202 4.67 3.32 34.31
CA ALA A 202 5.61 2.30 34.76
C ALA A 202 5.94 1.26 33.68
N ASP A 203 5.10 1.15 32.63
CA ASP A 203 5.36 0.26 31.49
C ASP A 203 6.66 0.65 30.81
N ALA A 204 7.46 -0.32 30.36
CA ALA A 204 8.72 -0.11 29.67
C ALA A 204 8.76 -0.93 28.37
N MET A 205 9.38 -0.36 27.34
CA MET A 205 9.61 -1.02 26.06
C MET A 205 10.77 -2.01 26.19
N GLN A 206 10.71 -3.10 25.41
CA GLN A 206 11.74 -4.16 25.36
C GLN A 206 12.26 -4.31 23.93
N ILE A 207 13.43 -4.92 23.80
CA ILE A 207 13.97 -5.29 22.48
C ILE A 207 12.99 -6.27 21.81
N GLY A 208 12.66 -6.02 20.54
CA GLY A 208 11.71 -6.78 19.77
C GLY A 208 10.27 -6.26 19.83
N ASP A 209 9.96 -5.30 20.70
CA ASP A 209 8.64 -4.67 20.71
C ASP A 209 8.43 -3.84 19.45
N ARG A 210 7.22 -3.95 18.88
CA ARG A 210 6.72 -3.01 17.87
C ARG A 210 5.93 -1.93 18.61
N VAL A 211 6.37 -0.69 18.52
CA VAL A 211 5.82 0.43 19.28
C VAL A 211 5.14 1.42 18.36
N TYR A 212 3.91 1.78 18.67
CA TYR A 212 3.21 2.88 18.03
C TYR A 212 3.20 4.10 18.93
N PHE A 213 3.65 5.21 18.38
CA PHE A 213 3.61 6.51 19.05
C PHE A 213 3.05 7.61 18.16
N VAL A 214 2.59 8.68 18.77
CA VAL A 214 2.18 9.91 18.08
C VAL A 214 3.15 11.02 18.48
N CYS A 215 3.57 11.81 17.49
CA CYS A 215 4.38 13.00 17.70
C CYS A 215 3.95 14.15 16.80
N ASP A 216 4.35 15.37 17.13
CA ASP A 216 4.27 16.53 16.25
C ASP A 216 5.19 16.32 15.04
N SER A 217 4.73 16.70 13.84
CA SER A 217 5.52 16.54 12.60
C SER A 217 6.85 17.30 12.64
N ALA A 218 6.91 18.44 13.35
CA ALA A 218 8.15 19.18 13.53
C ALA A 218 9.19 18.46 14.41
N HIS A 219 8.76 17.44 15.17
CA HIS A 219 9.62 16.68 16.07
C HIS A 219 9.86 15.24 15.61
N LEU A 220 9.44 14.88 14.41
CA LEU A 220 9.49 13.51 13.92
C LEU A 220 10.92 12.92 13.94
N ASP A 221 11.91 13.63 13.40
CA ASP A 221 13.31 13.17 13.36
C ASP A 221 13.87 12.94 14.76
N ARG A 222 13.57 13.85 15.72
CA ARG A 222 13.97 13.71 17.10
C ARG A 222 13.28 12.55 17.81
N ALA A 223 12.00 12.32 17.46
CA ALA A 223 11.25 11.17 17.94
C ALA A 223 11.88 9.87 17.43
N MET A 224 12.21 9.79 16.15
CA MET A 224 12.89 8.63 15.56
C MET A 224 14.27 8.38 16.20
N ALA A 225 15.07 9.43 16.42
CA ALA A 225 16.35 9.34 17.12
C ALA A 225 16.22 8.79 18.54
N SER A 226 15.12 9.10 19.25
CA SER A 226 14.87 8.54 20.60
C SER A 226 14.63 7.02 20.59
N PHE A 227 14.29 6.46 19.44
CA PHE A 227 14.18 5.00 19.22
C PHE A 227 15.43 4.39 18.57
N GLY A 228 16.50 5.18 18.36
CA GLY A 228 17.75 4.73 17.75
C GLY A 228 17.78 4.80 16.23
N HIS A 229 16.84 5.50 15.62
CA HIS A 229 16.78 5.75 14.18
C HIS A 229 17.19 7.20 13.91
N GLU A 230 18.46 7.37 13.53
CA GLU A 230 19.06 8.67 13.18
C GLU A 230 19.31 8.80 11.67
N GLU A 231 18.80 7.83 10.89
CA GLU A 231 18.93 7.85 9.44
C GLU A 231 18.13 9.02 8.85
N SER A 232 18.74 9.72 7.92
CA SER A 232 18.06 10.73 7.14
C SER A 232 17.25 10.10 6.00
N GLU A 233 16.37 10.88 5.38
CA GLU A 233 15.63 10.52 4.16
C GLU A 233 16.53 9.83 3.14
N ALA A 234 16.02 8.77 2.50
CA ALA A 234 16.80 7.95 1.57
C ALA A 234 17.28 8.78 0.38
N ARG A 235 18.60 8.77 0.12
CA ARG A 235 19.24 9.51 -0.97
C ARG A 235 19.52 8.67 -2.21
N SER A 236 19.42 7.35 -2.08
CA SER A 236 19.65 6.41 -3.18
C SER A 236 18.67 5.26 -3.06
N VAL A 237 17.82 5.11 -4.08
CA VAL A 237 16.78 4.10 -4.15
C VAL A 237 16.96 3.31 -5.46
N VAL A 238 16.91 1.98 -5.38
CA VAL A 238 16.83 1.10 -6.54
C VAL A 238 15.55 0.29 -6.43
N ILE A 239 14.72 0.37 -7.46
CA ILE A 239 13.42 -0.31 -7.55
C ILE A 239 13.54 -1.46 -8.54
N ALA A 240 13.24 -2.68 -8.13
CA ALA A 240 13.09 -3.84 -9.01
C ALA A 240 11.61 -3.99 -9.38
N GLY A 241 11.32 -3.81 -10.67
CA GLY A 241 9.97 -3.85 -11.25
C GLY A 241 9.45 -2.46 -11.60
N GLY A 242 9.27 -2.23 -12.90
CA GLY A 242 8.70 -1.00 -13.48
C GLY A 242 7.20 -1.10 -13.77
N GLY A 243 6.48 -1.95 -13.06
CA GLY A 243 5.03 -2.08 -13.11
C GLY A 243 4.32 -0.83 -12.57
N SER A 244 3.02 -0.95 -12.27
CA SER A 244 2.22 0.18 -11.77
C SER A 244 2.77 0.76 -10.47
N ILE A 245 3.16 -0.10 -9.52
CA ILE A 245 3.70 0.33 -8.22
C ILE A 245 5.05 1.03 -8.39
N GLY A 246 6.00 0.40 -9.12
CA GLY A 246 7.33 0.97 -9.33
C GLY A 246 7.30 2.32 -10.04
N MET A 247 6.41 2.46 -11.02
CA MET A 247 6.19 3.73 -11.72
C MET A 247 5.58 4.79 -10.81
N MET A 248 4.53 4.44 -10.02
CA MET A 248 3.92 5.38 -9.07
C MET A 248 4.93 5.82 -8.00
N LEU A 249 5.69 4.87 -7.44
CA LEU A 249 6.73 5.16 -6.46
C LEU A 249 7.81 6.08 -7.02
N SER A 250 8.24 5.85 -8.27
CA SER A 250 9.23 6.73 -8.90
C SER A 250 8.70 8.14 -9.13
N ARG A 251 7.44 8.31 -9.54
CA ARG A 251 6.81 9.63 -9.63
C ARG A 251 6.70 10.33 -8.28
N GLU A 252 6.37 9.60 -7.21
CA GLU A 252 6.38 10.12 -5.84
C GLU A 252 7.77 10.60 -5.43
N ILE A 253 8.81 9.81 -5.75
CA ILE A 253 10.20 10.16 -5.46
C ILE A 253 10.59 11.42 -6.25
N GLU A 254 10.30 11.49 -7.54
CA GLU A 254 10.61 12.67 -8.37
C GLU A 254 9.91 13.94 -7.87
N ALA A 255 8.67 13.81 -7.38
CA ALA A 255 7.87 14.94 -6.92
C ALA A 255 8.29 15.46 -5.52
N HIS A 256 8.72 14.57 -4.62
CA HIS A 256 8.84 14.90 -3.21
C HIS A 256 10.23 14.74 -2.62
N PHE A 257 11.18 14.09 -3.31
CA PHE A 257 12.53 13.78 -2.82
C PHE A 257 13.60 14.44 -3.72
N SER A 258 13.86 15.71 -3.52
CA SER A 258 14.68 16.53 -4.40
C SER A 258 16.16 16.11 -4.51
N ASN A 259 16.67 15.31 -3.57
CA ASN A 259 18.07 14.88 -3.52
C ASN A 259 18.25 13.36 -3.61
N THR A 260 17.22 12.64 -4.04
CA THR A 260 17.24 11.17 -4.12
C THR A 260 17.57 10.73 -5.54
N HIS A 261 18.62 9.93 -5.67
CA HIS A 261 18.94 9.23 -6.90
C HIS A 261 18.07 7.98 -7.01
N ASN A 262 17.16 7.97 -7.97
CA ASN A 262 16.21 6.89 -8.18
C ASN A 262 16.53 6.11 -9.44
N GLN A 263 16.48 4.77 -9.35
CA GLN A 263 16.71 3.86 -10.47
C GLN A 263 15.65 2.76 -10.49
N ILE A 264 15.23 2.33 -11.70
CA ILE A 264 14.36 1.18 -11.89
C ILE A 264 15.10 0.11 -12.69
N ILE A 265 15.09 -1.13 -12.21
CA ILE A 265 15.45 -2.32 -12.96
C ILE A 265 14.17 -2.93 -13.52
N GLU A 266 14.06 -3.01 -14.85
CA GLU A 266 12.88 -3.55 -15.54
C GLU A 266 13.29 -4.63 -16.54
N LEU A 267 12.65 -5.80 -16.44
CA LEU A 267 12.97 -6.98 -17.25
C LEU A 267 12.50 -6.81 -18.71
N ASP A 268 11.28 -6.28 -18.90
CA ASP A 268 10.71 -6.08 -20.24
C ASP A 268 11.32 -4.83 -20.92
N PRO A 269 12.02 -5.01 -22.08
CA PRO A 269 12.64 -3.90 -22.79
C PRO A 269 11.62 -2.92 -23.40
N VAL A 270 10.37 -3.34 -23.62
CA VAL A 270 9.33 -2.42 -24.11
C VAL A 270 8.86 -1.53 -22.97
N ARG A 271 8.61 -2.12 -21.81
CA ARG A 271 8.24 -1.39 -20.61
C ARG A 271 9.32 -0.44 -20.13
N ALA A 272 10.59 -0.88 -20.13
CA ALA A 272 11.74 -0.04 -19.78
C ALA A 272 11.83 1.21 -20.64
N ARG A 273 11.57 1.10 -21.96
CA ARG A 273 11.54 2.27 -22.87
C ARG A 273 10.38 3.22 -22.58
N LEU A 274 9.21 2.72 -22.21
CA LEU A 274 8.07 3.55 -21.83
C LEU A 274 8.38 4.32 -20.54
N LEU A 275 8.94 3.66 -19.53
CA LEU A 275 9.33 4.30 -18.28
C LEU A 275 10.35 5.44 -18.52
N ALA A 276 11.34 5.21 -19.38
CA ALA A 276 12.33 6.23 -19.74
C ALA A 276 11.75 7.44 -20.52
N GLN A 277 10.53 7.31 -21.04
CA GLN A 277 9.82 8.44 -21.68
C GLN A 277 8.91 9.19 -20.69
N GLU A 278 8.44 8.51 -19.65
CA GLU A 278 7.46 9.04 -18.71
C GLU A 278 8.06 9.59 -17.40
N LEU A 279 9.27 9.15 -17.06
CA LEU A 279 10.00 9.59 -15.87
C LEU A 279 11.16 10.52 -16.28
N GLU A 280 11.32 11.63 -15.56
CA GLU A 280 12.27 12.67 -15.92
C GLU A 280 13.63 12.53 -15.21
N ASN A 281 13.61 12.09 -13.95
CA ASN A 281 14.79 12.06 -13.08
C ASN A 281 15.09 10.65 -12.53
N THR A 282 14.58 9.60 -13.20
CA THR A 282 14.77 8.20 -12.81
C THR A 282 15.58 7.47 -13.87
N ASP A 283 16.67 6.85 -13.49
CA ASP A 283 17.48 6.02 -14.39
C ASP A 283 16.82 4.65 -14.60
N ILE A 284 16.68 4.23 -15.85
CA ILE A 284 16.05 2.96 -16.20
C ILE A 284 17.12 1.97 -16.69
N ILE A 285 17.21 0.83 -16.03
CA ILE A 285 18.11 -0.27 -16.36
C ILE A 285 17.26 -1.43 -16.86
N ASN A 286 17.46 -1.84 -18.12
CA ASN A 286 16.78 -3.01 -18.64
C ASN A 286 17.58 -4.27 -18.29
N GLY A 287 17.01 -5.13 -17.43
CA GLY A 287 17.67 -6.37 -16.99
C GLY A 287 16.87 -7.12 -15.93
N ASP A 288 17.41 -8.29 -15.56
CA ASP A 288 16.83 -9.14 -14.53
C ASP A 288 17.37 -8.72 -13.14
N ALA A 289 16.47 -8.42 -12.21
CA ALA A 289 16.83 -8.08 -10.83
C ALA A 289 17.45 -9.25 -10.03
N LEU A 290 17.38 -10.47 -10.55
CA LEU A 290 18.09 -11.63 -10.00
C LEU A 290 19.52 -11.77 -10.53
N ASP A 291 19.91 -11.02 -11.57
CA ASP A 291 21.26 -11.03 -12.10
C ASP A 291 22.19 -10.10 -11.30
N SER A 292 23.22 -10.69 -10.71
CA SER A 292 24.23 -9.96 -9.93
C SER A 292 25.02 -8.92 -10.76
N SER A 293 25.09 -9.04 -12.09
CA SER A 293 25.70 -8.03 -12.95
C SER A 293 24.84 -6.79 -13.08
N ILE A 294 23.53 -6.97 -13.21
CA ILE A 294 22.53 -5.89 -13.25
C ILE A 294 22.46 -5.16 -11.90
N LEU A 295 22.44 -5.91 -10.78
CA LEU A 295 22.49 -5.31 -9.44
C LEU A 295 23.76 -4.46 -9.21
N ARG A 296 24.90 -4.88 -9.78
CA ARG A 296 26.14 -4.09 -9.71
C ARG A 296 26.10 -2.86 -10.61
N GLU A 297 25.54 -2.99 -11.81
CA GLU A 297 25.32 -1.87 -12.74
C GLU A 297 24.42 -0.81 -12.12
N ALA A 298 23.33 -1.23 -11.47
CA ALA A 298 22.44 -0.37 -10.69
C ALA A 298 23.08 0.19 -9.39
N GLY A 299 24.34 -0.12 -9.11
CA GLY A 299 25.03 0.40 -7.93
C GLY A 299 24.46 -0.05 -6.60
N VAL A 300 23.76 -1.19 -6.55
CA VAL A 300 23.07 -1.69 -5.34
C VAL A 300 24.02 -1.81 -4.13
N HIS A 301 25.31 -1.99 -4.33
CA HIS A 301 26.32 -2.03 -3.27
C HIS A 301 26.54 -0.68 -2.54
N LYS A 302 25.97 0.40 -3.04
CA LYS A 302 26.01 1.76 -2.44
C LYS A 302 24.61 2.30 -2.18
N THR A 303 23.57 1.54 -2.52
CA THR A 303 22.18 1.95 -2.38
C THR A 303 21.76 1.90 -0.92
N GLU A 304 21.07 2.94 -0.46
CA GLU A 304 20.48 2.95 0.87
C GLU A 304 19.26 2.05 0.93
N THR A 305 18.36 2.14 -0.04
CA THR A 305 17.16 1.31 -0.06
C THR A 305 16.93 0.63 -1.40
N PHE A 306 16.76 -0.68 -1.37
CA PHE A 306 16.30 -1.50 -2.49
C PHE A 306 14.83 -1.87 -2.29
N VAL A 307 14.02 -1.69 -3.33
CA VAL A 307 12.56 -1.94 -3.28
C VAL A 307 12.20 -2.94 -4.37
N ALA A 308 11.69 -4.11 -4.01
CA ALA A 308 11.24 -5.14 -4.94
C ALA A 308 9.72 -5.14 -5.04
N VAL A 309 9.18 -4.78 -6.20
CA VAL A 309 7.75 -4.59 -6.49
C VAL A 309 7.38 -5.14 -7.87
N THR A 310 7.95 -6.29 -8.22
CA THR A 310 7.56 -7.03 -9.42
C THR A 310 6.20 -7.73 -9.20
N GLU A 311 5.66 -8.36 -10.24
CA GLU A 311 4.42 -9.16 -10.15
C GLU A 311 4.63 -10.56 -9.53
N ASP A 312 5.87 -10.92 -9.19
CA ASP A 312 6.26 -12.25 -8.70
C ASP A 312 6.87 -12.14 -7.28
N ASP A 313 6.17 -12.69 -6.30
CA ASP A 313 6.56 -12.67 -4.89
C ASP A 313 7.93 -13.34 -4.65
N GLU A 314 8.21 -14.43 -5.37
CA GLU A 314 9.48 -15.14 -5.22
C GLU A 314 10.64 -14.28 -5.75
N VAL A 315 10.45 -13.61 -6.88
CA VAL A 315 11.41 -12.65 -7.44
C VAL A 315 11.63 -11.50 -6.47
N ASN A 316 10.55 -10.97 -5.86
CA ASN A 316 10.63 -9.87 -4.90
C ASN A 316 11.46 -10.26 -3.67
N ILE A 317 11.19 -11.43 -3.09
CA ILE A 317 11.96 -11.94 -1.93
C ILE A 317 13.41 -12.18 -2.30
N LEU A 318 13.67 -12.88 -3.41
CA LEU A 318 15.02 -13.26 -3.81
C LEU A 318 15.87 -12.05 -4.20
N SER A 319 15.32 -11.10 -4.97
CA SER A 319 16.03 -9.89 -5.37
C SER A 319 16.35 -9.01 -4.16
N ALA A 320 15.44 -8.88 -3.19
CA ALA A 320 15.67 -8.16 -1.95
C ALA A 320 16.81 -8.81 -1.11
N LEU A 321 16.84 -10.14 -1.00
CA LEU A 321 17.92 -10.86 -0.33
C LEU A 321 19.26 -10.70 -1.05
N LEU A 322 19.27 -10.76 -2.39
CA LEU A 322 20.46 -10.52 -3.20
C LEU A 322 20.97 -9.08 -3.05
N ALA A 323 20.07 -8.10 -3.02
CA ALA A 323 20.40 -6.69 -2.80
C ALA A 323 21.08 -6.49 -1.43
N LYS A 324 20.53 -7.08 -0.38
CA LYS A 324 21.15 -7.07 0.97
C LYS A 324 22.55 -7.68 0.96
N ARG A 325 22.73 -8.83 0.29
CA ARG A 325 24.06 -9.46 0.14
C ARG A 325 25.04 -8.63 -0.69
N THR A 326 24.52 -7.84 -1.65
CA THR A 326 25.33 -6.97 -2.50
C THR A 326 25.77 -5.71 -1.76
N GLY A 327 25.06 -5.29 -0.72
CA GLY A 327 25.43 -4.17 0.14
C GLY A 327 24.34 -3.11 0.36
N ALA A 328 23.11 -3.30 -0.15
CA ALA A 328 21.99 -2.42 0.15
C ALA A 328 21.75 -2.33 1.66
N GLN A 329 21.61 -1.10 2.19
CA GLN A 329 21.43 -0.91 3.62
C GLN A 329 20.05 -1.38 4.09
N HIS A 330 19.01 -1.08 3.31
CA HIS A 330 17.64 -1.53 3.55
C HIS A 330 17.10 -2.25 2.31
N ALA A 331 16.17 -3.18 2.52
CA ALA A 331 15.46 -3.83 1.44
C ALA A 331 13.99 -4.01 1.82
N VAL A 332 13.10 -3.65 0.90
CA VAL A 332 11.64 -3.81 0.99
C VAL A 332 11.23 -4.77 -0.11
N ALA A 333 10.43 -5.77 0.21
CA ALA A 333 9.86 -6.70 -0.75
C ALA A 333 8.33 -6.70 -0.60
N LEU A 334 7.63 -6.55 -1.71
CA LEU A 334 6.19 -6.76 -1.80
C LEU A 334 5.92 -8.26 -1.90
N VAL A 335 5.03 -8.78 -1.05
CA VAL A 335 4.57 -10.18 -1.01
C VAL A 335 3.09 -10.23 -0.67
#